data_b82867bae10ae7aa5be32959d3b29527
#
_entry.id   b82867bae10ae7aa5be32959d3b29527
#
_cell.length_a   1.000
_cell.length_b   1.000
_cell.length_c   1.000
_cell.angle_alpha   90.00
_cell.angle_beta   90.00
_cell.angle_gamma   90.00
#
_symmetry.space_group_name_H-M   'P 1'
#
loop_
_entity.id
_entity.type
_entity.pdbx_description
1 polymer ?
#
loop_
_entity_poly.entity_id
_entity_poly.type
_entity_poly.pdbx_seq_one_letter_code
_entity_poly.pdbx_strand_id
1 'polypeptide(L)'
;MVILDSKGRLFGKVSLLDIGAVLAIAAVVFGIFIYPGATGSIAQSNANTKEVEVDVIARGLTVLNPEEFLAELAQTDSTDIVVRNQPYGRIDVKKVVALPRSVAVPQPDGSVKSFPDPRPELGYTADMLITLGGRTTLAEDGAPLLGQPVKIGTPIEIEGENYNFRVSTIAVRILDDAASE
;
A
#
# COMPACT_ATOMS: atom_id res chain seq x y z
N MET A 1 -50.02 40.22 20.24
CA MET A 1 -48.93 40.28 19.28
C MET A 1 -48.94 38.99 18.47
N VAL A 2 -49.25 39.03 17.19
CA VAL A 2 -49.24 37.84 16.34
C VAL A 2 -47.81 37.65 15.88
N ILE A 3 -47.18 36.62 16.39
CA ILE A 3 -45.72 36.29 16.12
C ILE A 3 -45.56 35.73 14.70
N LEU A 4 -46.62 35.13 14.15
CA LEU A 4 -46.65 34.51 12.82
C LEU A 4 -47.77 35.10 11.98
N ASP A 5 -47.47 35.64 10.80
CA ASP A 5 -48.42 36.16 9.83
C ASP A 5 -49.05 34.99 9.04
N SER A 6 -50.23 35.21 8.44
CA SER A 6 -50.96 34.23 7.60
C SER A 6 -50.13 33.73 6.38
N LYS A 7 -49.01 34.36 6.09
CA LYS A 7 -48.04 34.00 5.05
C LYS A 7 -46.77 33.29 5.58
N GLY A 8 -46.78 32.85 6.86
CA GLY A 8 -45.66 32.12 7.48
C GLY A 8 -44.42 33.00 7.74
N ARG A 9 -44.61 34.34 7.92
CA ARG A 9 -43.49 35.24 8.21
C ARG A 9 -43.41 35.61 9.68
N LEU A 10 -42.23 35.47 10.27
CA LEU A 10 -41.93 35.93 11.61
C LEU A 10 -41.78 37.46 11.62
N PHE A 11 -42.52 38.13 12.46
CA PHE A 11 -42.55 39.60 12.56
C PHE A 11 -42.78 40.35 11.22
N GLY A 12 -43.41 39.66 10.23
CA GLY A 12 -43.72 40.26 8.91
C GLY A 12 -42.50 40.47 7.99
N LYS A 13 -41.31 40.07 8.40
CA LYS A 13 -40.06 40.35 7.66
C LYS A 13 -39.34 39.10 7.13
N VAL A 14 -39.30 37.97 7.90
CA VAL A 14 -38.53 36.80 7.53
C VAL A 14 -39.44 35.56 7.45
N SER A 15 -39.36 34.83 6.36
CA SER A 15 -40.13 33.60 6.18
C SER A 15 -39.58 32.50 7.10
N LEU A 16 -40.46 31.74 7.75
CA LEU A 16 -40.09 30.57 8.54
C LEU A 16 -39.33 29.52 7.69
N LEU A 17 -39.66 29.48 6.40
CA LEU A 17 -39.04 28.59 5.43
C LEU A 17 -37.58 29.02 5.12
N ASP A 18 -37.32 30.33 5.04
CA ASP A 18 -35.96 30.88 4.83
C ASP A 18 -35.06 30.59 6.05
N ILE A 19 -35.61 30.71 7.27
CA ILE A 19 -34.88 30.36 8.50
C ILE A 19 -34.56 28.88 8.51
N GLY A 20 -35.49 28.03 8.12
CA GLY A 20 -35.27 26.59 8.01
C GLY A 20 -34.20 26.24 6.98
N ALA A 21 -34.21 26.91 5.83
CA ALA A 21 -33.20 26.70 4.79
C ALA A 21 -31.78 27.12 5.26
N VAL A 22 -31.68 28.29 5.91
CA VAL A 22 -30.41 28.78 6.47
C VAL A 22 -29.86 27.84 7.57
N LEU A 23 -30.74 27.33 8.45
CA LEU A 23 -30.36 26.38 9.47
C LEU A 23 -29.90 25.04 8.86
N ALA A 24 -30.56 24.56 7.82
CA ALA A 24 -30.16 23.34 7.11
C ALA A 24 -28.77 23.51 6.44
N ILE A 25 -28.56 24.65 5.76
CA ILE A 25 -27.26 24.95 5.17
C ILE A 25 -26.17 25.09 6.24
N ALA A 26 -26.46 25.77 7.34
CA ALA A 26 -25.54 25.94 8.44
C ALA A 26 -25.19 24.58 9.08
N ALA A 27 -26.17 23.68 9.26
CA ALA A 27 -25.94 22.33 9.77
C ALA A 27 -25.05 21.48 8.84
N VAL A 28 -25.24 21.59 7.51
CA VAL A 28 -24.39 20.90 6.52
C VAL A 28 -22.98 21.46 6.55
N VAL A 29 -22.81 22.77 6.55
CA VAL A 29 -21.50 23.42 6.64
C VAL A 29 -20.80 23.05 7.94
N PHE A 30 -21.52 23.11 9.07
CA PHE A 30 -21.00 22.72 10.37
C PHE A 30 -20.57 21.23 10.39
N GLY A 31 -21.39 20.33 9.79
CA GLY A 31 -21.06 18.92 9.65
C GLY A 31 -19.79 18.68 8.83
N ILE A 32 -19.60 19.40 7.73
CA ILE A 32 -18.44 19.26 6.85
C ILE A 32 -17.16 19.82 7.50
N PHE A 33 -17.24 20.99 8.15
CA PHE A 33 -16.04 21.68 8.66
C PHE A 33 -15.65 21.34 10.08
N ILE A 34 -16.61 20.98 10.95
CA ILE A 34 -16.35 20.71 12.37
C ILE A 34 -16.30 19.20 12.66
N TYR A 35 -17.00 18.38 11.84
CA TYR A 35 -16.94 16.93 11.87
C TYR A 35 -16.50 16.37 10.51
N PRO A 36 -15.27 16.64 10.04
CA PRO A 36 -14.80 16.12 8.75
C PRO A 36 -14.72 14.59 8.70
N GLY A 37 -14.88 13.92 9.84
CA GLY A 37 -14.90 12.45 9.92
C GLY A 37 -16.28 11.81 9.90
N ALA A 38 -17.38 12.57 9.99
CA ALA A 38 -18.71 12.01 10.12
C ALA A 38 -19.37 11.57 8.80
N THR A 39 -18.85 12.00 7.66
CA THR A 39 -19.31 11.58 6.32
C THR A 39 -18.51 10.46 5.69
N GLY A 40 -17.36 10.12 6.28
CA GLY A 40 -16.58 8.93 5.94
C GLY A 40 -17.03 7.77 6.82
N SER A 41 -17.90 6.93 6.30
CA SER A 41 -18.27 5.59 6.79
C SER A 41 -17.96 5.32 8.26
N ILE A 42 -18.95 5.52 9.13
CA ILE A 42 -18.91 5.09 10.56
C ILE A 42 -18.62 3.57 10.68
N ALA A 43 -18.77 2.82 9.60
CA ALA A 43 -18.40 1.40 9.50
C ALA A 43 -16.89 1.14 9.54
N GLN A 44 -16.02 2.17 9.38
CA GLN A 44 -14.58 1.99 9.30
C GLN A 44 -13.81 2.30 10.60
N SER A 45 -14.47 2.84 11.63
CA SER A 45 -13.80 3.17 12.89
C SER A 45 -13.50 1.96 13.80
N ASN A 46 -14.02 0.77 13.48
CA ASN A 46 -13.70 -0.50 14.12
C ASN A 46 -13.04 -1.49 13.15
N ALA A 47 -12.54 -1.03 12.04
CA ALA A 47 -11.82 -1.87 11.12
C ALA A 47 -10.52 -2.36 11.79
N ASN A 48 -10.39 -3.66 11.91
CA ASN A 48 -9.21 -4.38 12.41
C ASN A 48 -8.02 -4.01 11.52
N THR A 49 -7.38 -2.88 11.82
CA THR A 49 -6.18 -2.46 11.12
C THR A 49 -5.04 -3.33 11.61
N LYS A 50 -4.50 -4.17 10.73
CA LYS A 50 -3.35 -5.03 11.03
C LYS A 50 -2.16 -4.63 10.19
N GLU A 51 -0.98 -4.93 10.68
CA GLU A 51 0.24 -4.85 9.90
C GLU A 51 0.32 -6.07 8.96
N VAL A 52 0.59 -5.81 7.69
CA VAL A 52 0.72 -6.84 6.66
C VAL A 52 2.09 -6.73 6.03
N GLU A 53 2.76 -7.86 5.91
CA GLU A 53 3.98 -8.00 5.14
C GLU A 53 3.75 -8.84 3.90
N VAL A 54 4.32 -8.39 2.79
CA VAL A 54 4.26 -9.07 1.51
C VAL A 54 5.68 -9.27 0.99
N ASP A 55 6.07 -10.53 0.81
CA ASP A 55 7.33 -10.82 0.14
C ASP A 55 7.10 -10.91 -1.36
N VAL A 56 7.91 -10.17 -2.07
CA VAL A 56 7.92 -10.14 -3.53
C VAL A 56 9.29 -10.47 -4.06
N ILE A 57 9.32 -11.09 -5.23
CA ILE A 57 10.56 -11.49 -5.89
C ILE A 57 10.71 -10.78 -7.23
N ALA A 58 11.86 -10.17 -7.46
CA ALA A 58 12.32 -9.73 -8.77
C ALA A 58 13.37 -10.70 -9.29
N ARG A 59 13.27 -11.10 -10.55
CA ARG A 59 14.26 -11.93 -11.22
C ARG A 59 14.62 -11.36 -12.57
N GLY A 60 15.92 -11.32 -12.84
CA GLY A 60 16.42 -10.91 -14.16
C GLY A 60 16.30 -9.42 -14.44
N LEU A 61 16.22 -8.57 -13.40
CA LEU A 61 16.23 -7.13 -13.59
C LEU A 61 17.61 -6.71 -14.10
N THR A 62 17.65 -6.11 -15.29
CA THR A 62 18.92 -5.63 -15.89
C THR A 62 19.19 -4.21 -15.40
N VAL A 63 20.33 -4.03 -14.75
CA VAL A 63 20.82 -2.75 -14.23
C VAL A 63 22.32 -2.66 -14.46
N LEU A 64 22.85 -1.44 -14.59
CA LEU A 64 24.26 -1.23 -14.86
C LEU A 64 25.15 -1.71 -13.69
N ASN A 65 24.76 -1.37 -12.47
CA ASN A 65 25.47 -1.70 -11.23
C ASN A 65 24.53 -2.41 -10.25
N PRO A 66 24.36 -3.74 -10.32
CA PRO A 66 23.41 -4.48 -9.47
C PRO A 66 23.66 -4.32 -7.97
N GLU A 67 24.91 -4.32 -7.53
CA GLU A 67 25.27 -4.18 -6.11
C GLU A 67 24.89 -2.81 -5.55
N GLU A 68 25.21 -1.75 -6.31
CA GLU A 68 24.86 -0.38 -5.94
C GLU A 68 23.33 -0.18 -5.90
N PHE A 69 22.62 -0.67 -6.91
CA PHE A 69 21.16 -0.63 -6.96
C PHE A 69 20.51 -1.34 -5.79
N LEU A 70 20.99 -2.53 -5.44
CA LEU A 70 20.49 -3.28 -4.28
C LEU A 70 20.75 -2.57 -2.96
N ALA A 71 21.93 -1.95 -2.83
CA ALA A 71 22.28 -1.17 -1.63
C ALA A 71 21.41 0.09 -1.50
N GLU A 72 21.14 0.79 -2.61
CA GLU A 72 20.25 1.95 -2.66
C GLU A 72 18.83 1.56 -2.29
N LEU A 73 18.30 0.49 -2.89
CA LEU A 73 16.95 0.01 -2.60
C LEU A 73 16.81 -0.47 -1.14
N ALA A 74 17.86 -1.06 -0.57
CA ALA A 74 17.86 -1.49 0.84
C ALA A 74 17.89 -0.33 1.84
N GLN A 75 18.32 0.87 1.42
CA GLN A 75 18.30 2.09 2.21
C GLN A 75 17.03 2.93 2.00
N THR A 76 16.20 2.54 1.05
CA THR A 76 14.94 3.22 0.76
C THR A 76 13.89 2.83 1.79
N ASP A 77 13.36 3.80 2.53
CA ASP A 77 12.34 3.56 3.55
C ASP A 77 10.98 3.15 2.94
N SER A 78 10.65 3.70 1.78
CA SER A 78 9.35 3.48 1.15
C SER A 78 9.41 3.64 -0.36
N THR A 79 8.52 2.95 -1.07
CA THR A 79 8.39 2.99 -2.53
C THR A 79 6.93 3.09 -2.93
N ASP A 80 6.65 3.59 -4.12
CA ASP A 80 5.31 3.58 -4.66
C ASP A 80 5.02 2.23 -5.33
N ILE A 81 3.78 1.77 -5.24
CA ILE A 81 3.36 0.52 -5.89
C ILE A 81 2.20 0.73 -6.84
N VAL A 82 2.25 0.00 -7.94
CA VAL A 82 1.18 -0.10 -8.93
C VAL A 82 0.73 -1.56 -9.02
N VAL A 83 -0.55 -1.81 -8.80
CA VAL A 83 -1.14 -3.16 -8.91
C VAL A 83 -2.23 -3.12 -9.96
N ARG A 84 -2.18 -4.04 -10.93
CA ARG A 84 -3.16 -4.09 -12.04
C ARG A 84 -3.32 -2.74 -12.77
N ASN A 85 -2.20 -2.05 -13.01
CA ASN A 85 -2.15 -0.74 -13.67
C ASN A 85 -2.87 0.39 -12.93
N GLN A 86 -3.08 0.26 -11.62
CA GLN A 86 -3.61 1.31 -10.77
C GLN A 86 -2.59 1.67 -9.69
N PRO A 87 -2.25 2.95 -9.52
CA PRO A 87 -1.38 3.39 -8.44
C PRO A 87 -2.12 3.25 -7.10
N TYR A 88 -1.47 2.65 -6.13
CA TYR A 88 -2.03 2.45 -4.79
C TYR A 88 -1.32 3.26 -3.71
N GLY A 89 -0.30 4.03 -4.09
CA GLY A 89 0.45 4.89 -3.19
C GLY A 89 1.68 4.21 -2.60
N ARG A 90 2.17 4.78 -1.51
CA ARG A 90 3.45 4.46 -0.92
C ARG A 90 3.37 3.35 0.11
N ILE A 91 4.34 2.44 0.07
CA ILE A 91 4.48 1.31 1.00
C ILE A 91 5.90 1.26 1.54
N ASP A 92 6.06 0.80 2.79
CA ASP A 92 7.38 0.65 3.41
C ASP A 92 8.16 -0.50 2.77
N VAL A 93 9.46 -0.28 2.55
CA VAL A 93 10.44 -1.32 2.21
C VAL A 93 11.08 -1.80 3.51
N LYS A 94 10.67 -2.97 3.99
CA LYS A 94 11.15 -3.51 5.26
C LYS A 94 12.50 -4.24 5.12
N LYS A 95 12.73 -4.89 3.98
CA LYS A 95 13.92 -5.69 3.75
C LYS A 95 14.17 -5.91 2.26
N VAL A 96 15.44 -5.89 1.87
CA VAL A 96 15.90 -6.29 0.54
C VAL A 96 17.01 -7.33 0.70
N VAL A 97 16.89 -8.45 -0.01
CA VAL A 97 17.87 -9.55 0.03
C VAL A 97 18.28 -9.91 -1.40
N ALA A 98 19.56 -9.82 -1.69
CA ALA A 98 20.10 -10.30 -2.96
C ALA A 98 19.96 -11.81 -3.08
N LEU A 99 19.60 -12.28 -4.27
CA LEU A 99 19.52 -13.71 -4.60
C LEU A 99 20.62 -14.06 -5.60
N PRO A 100 21.80 -14.51 -5.12
CA PRO A 100 22.91 -14.83 -6.00
C PRO A 100 22.56 -16.03 -6.88
N ARG A 101 22.97 -15.97 -8.14
CA ARG A 101 22.84 -17.08 -9.07
C ARG A 101 24.00 -18.04 -8.91
N SER A 102 23.66 -19.32 -8.96
CA SER A 102 24.64 -20.38 -8.87
C SER A 102 24.38 -21.46 -9.91
N VAL A 103 25.46 -22.16 -10.29
CA VAL A 103 25.42 -23.32 -11.18
C VAL A 103 25.86 -24.58 -10.46
N ALA A 104 25.23 -25.69 -10.81
CA ALA A 104 25.60 -27.00 -10.33
C ALA A 104 26.80 -27.52 -11.13
N VAL A 105 27.90 -27.81 -10.44
CA VAL A 105 29.15 -28.31 -11.08
C VAL A 105 29.42 -29.73 -10.57
N PRO A 106 29.40 -30.72 -11.48
CA PRO A 106 29.80 -32.10 -11.12
C PRO A 106 31.26 -32.14 -10.65
N GLN A 107 31.53 -32.93 -9.62
CA GLN A 107 32.86 -33.16 -9.06
C GLN A 107 33.41 -34.53 -9.51
N PRO A 108 34.75 -34.72 -9.50
CA PRO A 108 35.34 -36.00 -9.89
C PRO A 108 34.93 -37.18 -9.02
N ASP A 109 34.49 -36.92 -7.78
CA ASP A 109 34.00 -37.92 -6.84
C ASP A 109 32.53 -38.34 -7.07
N GLY A 110 31.88 -37.81 -8.12
CA GLY A 110 30.48 -38.05 -8.43
C GLY A 110 29.49 -37.14 -7.66
N SER A 111 29.97 -36.28 -6.76
CA SER A 111 29.15 -35.28 -6.07
C SER A 111 28.85 -34.09 -6.96
N VAL A 112 27.89 -33.25 -6.56
CA VAL A 112 27.56 -31.97 -7.23
C VAL A 112 27.73 -30.85 -6.22
N LYS A 113 28.47 -29.81 -6.59
CA LYS A 113 28.64 -28.59 -5.78
C LYS A 113 28.05 -27.39 -6.49
N SER A 114 27.52 -26.46 -5.69
CA SER A 114 27.05 -25.18 -6.18
C SER A 114 28.18 -24.16 -6.20
N PHE A 115 28.38 -23.49 -7.34
CA PHE A 115 29.34 -22.41 -7.50
C PHE A 115 28.63 -21.17 -8.06
N PRO A 116 29.16 -19.95 -7.80
CA PRO A 116 28.66 -18.74 -8.46
C PRO A 116 28.67 -18.94 -9.98
N ASP A 117 27.63 -18.44 -10.64
CA ASP A 117 27.52 -18.53 -12.09
C ASP A 117 28.55 -17.60 -12.75
N PRO A 118 29.49 -18.12 -13.56
CA PRO A 118 30.60 -17.33 -14.10
C PRO A 118 30.23 -16.54 -15.36
N ARG A 119 28.99 -16.55 -15.81
CA ARG A 119 28.58 -15.90 -17.05
C ARG A 119 28.66 -14.37 -16.91
N PRO A 120 29.41 -13.66 -17.79
CA PRO A 120 29.63 -12.21 -17.69
C PRO A 120 28.34 -11.38 -17.77
N GLU A 121 27.36 -11.85 -18.55
CA GLU A 121 26.07 -11.16 -18.72
C GLU A 121 25.29 -11.06 -17.41
N LEU A 122 25.55 -11.92 -16.45
CA LEU A 122 24.91 -11.88 -15.12
C LEU A 122 25.46 -10.76 -14.23
N GLY A 123 26.61 -10.19 -14.59
CA GLY A 123 27.15 -8.99 -13.94
C GLY A 123 26.25 -7.76 -14.04
N TYR A 124 25.29 -7.77 -14.96
CA TYR A 124 24.29 -6.69 -15.14
C TYR A 124 22.89 -7.11 -14.68
N THR A 125 22.78 -8.17 -13.89
CA THR A 125 21.48 -8.72 -13.53
C THR A 125 21.31 -8.72 -12.01
N ALA A 126 20.25 -8.09 -11.53
CA ALA A 126 19.81 -8.15 -10.14
C ALA A 126 18.64 -9.14 -9.99
N ASP A 127 18.83 -10.13 -9.11
CA ASP A 127 17.77 -10.97 -8.57
C ASP A 127 17.63 -10.65 -7.08
N MET A 128 16.42 -10.41 -6.60
CA MET A 128 16.21 -9.99 -5.21
C MET A 128 14.87 -10.42 -4.66
N LEU A 129 14.84 -10.56 -3.35
CA LEU A 129 13.65 -10.67 -2.53
C LEU A 129 13.44 -9.35 -1.80
N ILE A 130 12.23 -8.80 -1.86
CA ILE A 130 11.86 -7.57 -1.18
C ILE A 130 10.70 -7.88 -0.24
N THR A 131 10.79 -7.46 1.02
CA THR A 131 9.66 -7.48 1.95
C THR A 131 9.08 -6.08 2.00
N LEU A 132 7.85 -5.96 1.54
CA LEU A 132 7.04 -4.75 1.62
C LEU A 132 6.12 -4.85 2.83
N GLY A 133 5.87 -3.74 3.52
CA GLY A 133 5.02 -3.74 4.70
C GLY A 133 4.19 -2.49 4.82
N GLY A 134 3.04 -2.62 5.50
CA GLY A 134 2.19 -1.49 5.77
C GLY A 134 0.98 -1.86 6.60
N ARG A 135 0.37 -0.85 7.23
CA ARG A 135 -0.88 -1.04 7.95
C ARG A 135 -2.05 -1.02 6.99
N THR A 136 -2.94 -1.98 7.13
CA THR A 136 -4.13 -2.10 6.31
C THR A 136 -5.32 -2.60 7.10
N THR A 137 -6.50 -2.26 6.61
CA THR A 137 -7.75 -2.80 7.12
C THR A 137 -8.02 -4.13 6.45
N LEU A 138 -8.17 -5.20 7.25
CA LEU A 138 -8.50 -6.52 6.71
C LEU A 138 -9.90 -6.51 6.11
N ALA A 139 -10.02 -6.99 4.88
CA ALA A 139 -11.29 -7.30 4.23
C ALA A 139 -11.59 -8.80 4.33
N GLU A 140 -12.87 -9.18 4.19
CA GLU A 140 -13.30 -10.60 4.23
C GLU A 140 -12.58 -11.47 3.16
N ASP A 141 -12.12 -10.87 2.07
CA ASP A 141 -11.48 -11.55 0.93
C ASP A 141 -9.94 -11.69 1.03
N GLY A 142 -9.33 -11.37 2.16
CA GLY A 142 -7.88 -11.51 2.35
C GLY A 142 -7.20 -10.23 2.86
N ALA A 143 -5.87 -10.28 2.98
CA ALA A 143 -5.07 -9.15 3.40
C ALA A 143 -4.91 -8.15 2.23
N PRO A 144 -5.52 -6.98 2.29
CA PRO A 144 -5.28 -5.97 1.27
C PRO A 144 -3.95 -5.27 1.53
N LEU A 145 -3.11 -5.20 0.53
CA LEU A 145 -1.98 -4.29 0.53
C LEU A 145 -2.51 -2.95 -0.01
N LEU A 146 -2.47 -1.90 0.81
CA LEU A 146 -3.03 -0.58 0.46
C LEU A 146 -4.46 -0.64 -0.13
N GLY A 147 -5.34 -1.48 0.46
CA GLY A 147 -6.74 -1.59 0.03
C GLY A 147 -7.02 -2.55 -1.13
N GLN A 148 -6.00 -3.28 -1.63
CA GLN A 148 -6.19 -4.29 -2.68
C GLN A 148 -5.84 -5.69 -2.20
N PRO A 149 -6.67 -6.70 -2.49
CA PRO A 149 -6.34 -8.08 -2.16
C PRO A 149 -5.14 -8.54 -2.98
N VAL A 150 -4.01 -8.71 -2.31
CA VAL A 150 -2.79 -9.27 -2.88
C VAL A 150 -2.70 -10.73 -2.49
N LYS A 151 -2.45 -11.58 -3.47
CA LYS A 151 -2.30 -13.03 -3.30
C LYS A 151 -0.97 -13.47 -3.89
N ILE A 152 -0.48 -14.64 -3.48
CA ILE A 152 0.69 -15.26 -4.11
C ILE A 152 0.46 -15.34 -5.63
N GLY A 153 1.44 -14.90 -6.41
CA GLY A 153 1.36 -14.80 -7.86
C GLY A 153 0.81 -13.46 -8.39
N THR A 154 0.33 -12.56 -7.51
CA THR A 154 -0.09 -11.22 -7.96
C THR A 154 1.15 -10.42 -8.40
N PRO A 155 1.18 -9.92 -9.64
CA PRO A 155 2.24 -9.02 -10.09
C PRO A 155 2.03 -7.64 -9.47
N ILE A 156 3.10 -7.09 -8.94
CA ILE A 156 3.20 -5.73 -8.41
C ILE A 156 4.28 -5.01 -9.21
N GLU A 157 4.06 -3.76 -9.52
CA GLU A 157 5.05 -2.87 -10.09
C GLU A 157 5.53 -1.93 -8.99
N ILE A 158 6.84 -1.86 -8.81
CA ILE A 158 7.50 -1.01 -7.80
C ILE A 158 8.08 0.17 -8.55
N GLU A 159 7.76 1.39 -8.09
CA GLU A 159 8.15 2.63 -8.72
C GLU A 159 8.85 3.56 -7.72
N GLY A 160 10.04 4.00 -8.06
CA GLY A 160 10.82 4.99 -7.33
C GLY A 160 11.26 6.13 -8.24
N GLU A 161 12.15 6.99 -7.77
CA GLU A 161 12.62 8.15 -8.54
C GLU A 161 13.35 7.76 -9.83
N ASN A 162 14.13 6.69 -9.79
CA ASN A 162 15.02 6.27 -10.88
C ASN A 162 14.77 4.81 -11.33
N TYR A 163 13.73 4.15 -10.82
CA TYR A 163 13.40 2.78 -11.19
C TYR A 163 11.89 2.56 -11.31
N ASN A 164 11.55 1.66 -12.21
CA ASN A 164 10.22 1.07 -12.33
C ASN A 164 10.40 -0.37 -12.81
N PHE A 165 9.98 -1.35 -12.01
CA PHE A 165 10.10 -2.75 -12.37
C PHE A 165 9.01 -3.62 -11.74
N ARG A 166 8.75 -4.77 -12.36
CA ARG A 166 7.74 -5.73 -11.91
C ARG A 166 8.34 -6.78 -11.01
N VAL A 167 7.57 -7.10 -9.97
CA VAL A 167 7.85 -8.17 -9.02
C VAL A 167 6.66 -9.11 -8.91
N SER A 168 6.88 -10.31 -8.43
CA SER A 168 5.83 -11.30 -8.19
C SER A 168 5.68 -11.55 -6.70
N THR A 169 4.46 -11.51 -6.19
CA THR A 169 4.17 -11.85 -4.80
C THR A 169 4.43 -13.33 -4.55
N ILE A 170 5.20 -13.65 -3.53
CA ILE A 170 5.53 -15.03 -3.13
C ILE A 170 5.03 -15.39 -1.74
N ALA A 171 4.80 -14.41 -0.86
CA ALA A 171 4.18 -14.63 0.44
C ALA A 171 3.37 -13.40 0.87
N VAL A 172 2.34 -13.62 1.66
CA VAL A 172 1.54 -12.59 2.31
C VAL A 172 1.38 -13.01 3.76
N ARG A 173 1.78 -12.15 4.69
CA ARG A 173 1.69 -12.38 6.13
C ARG A 173 0.90 -11.26 6.78
N ILE A 174 -0.06 -11.64 7.60
CA ILE A 174 -0.76 -10.72 8.50
C ILE A 174 -0.03 -10.85 9.84
N LEU A 175 0.52 -9.74 10.31
CA LEU A 175 1.13 -9.70 11.63
C LEU A 175 0.03 -9.41 12.64
N ASP A 176 -0.23 -10.35 13.54
CA ASP A 176 -1.03 -10.06 14.71
C ASP A 176 -0.22 -9.12 15.60
N ASP A 177 -0.84 -8.07 16.12
CA ASP A 177 -0.20 -7.21 17.11
C ASP A 177 0.34 -8.15 18.20
N ALA A 178 1.66 -8.29 18.24
CA ALA A 178 2.29 -9.03 19.32
C ALA A 178 1.81 -8.38 20.62
N ALA A 179 1.06 -9.15 21.39
CA ALA A 179 0.64 -8.73 22.72
C ALA A 179 1.89 -8.20 23.42
N SER A 180 1.84 -6.92 23.78
CA SER A 180 2.83 -6.29 24.63
C SER A 180 2.79 -7.03 25.98
N GLU A 181 3.69 -7.99 26.16
CA GLU A 181 4.09 -8.44 27.48
C GLU A 181 5.06 -7.43 28.10
#